data_6bd906d861715f4e56bdb530daa821b7
#
_entry.id   6bd906d861715f4e56bdb530daa821b7
#
_cell.length_a   1.000
_cell.length_b   1.000
_cell.length_c   1.000
_cell.angle_alpha   90.00
_cell.angle_beta   90.00
_cell.angle_gamma   90.00
#
_symmetry.space_group_name_H-M   'P 1'
#
loop_
_entity.id
_entity.type
_entity.pdbx_description
1 polymer ?
#
loop_
_entity_poly.entity_id
_entity_poly.type
_entity_poly.pdbx_seq_one_letter_code
_entity_poly.pdbx_strand_id
1 'polypeptide(L)'
;MTLNNKVKENIILTTVQNVWTKGYSLTSVQDIIKKAKAPKGSVYYYFPKGKDEIYLEALDKINSNVKKEFKSISPKIGTLEEYLTTVFDLFISKGKACKRSGFSLTLLAMETAELSPIIAEKCSDILENWRLLLADGLFDRNLPEEVCNPVSEWLFTSIQGALTANRIHKDEAFLININSSIKFVATSSPETLREIFSRADENEIIA
;
A
#
# COMPACT_ATOMS: atom_id res chain seq x y z
N MET A 1 18.37 0.38 23.21
CA MET A 1 18.22 1.47 22.23
C MET A 1 18.82 2.73 22.84
N THR A 2 19.81 3.33 22.19
CA THR A 2 20.40 4.60 22.64
C THR A 2 19.39 5.74 22.49
N LEU A 3 19.49 6.78 23.32
CA LEU A 3 18.59 7.95 23.30
C LEU A 3 18.48 8.57 21.90
N ASN A 4 19.58 8.57 21.17
CA ASN A 4 19.69 9.05 19.79
C ASN A 4 18.81 8.28 18.80
N ASN A 5 18.80 6.94 18.88
CA ASN A 5 17.95 6.12 18.00
C ASN A 5 16.45 6.36 18.26
N LYS A 6 16.06 6.69 19.49
CA LYS A 6 14.67 6.97 19.84
C LYS A 6 14.15 8.26 19.20
N VAL A 7 14.99 9.30 19.09
CA VAL A 7 14.62 10.56 18.45
C VAL A 7 14.40 10.36 16.94
N LYS A 8 15.33 9.69 16.25
CA LYS A 8 15.20 9.37 14.83
C LYS A 8 13.92 8.55 14.57
N GLU A 9 13.68 7.49 15.34
CA GLU A 9 12.49 6.66 15.23
C GLU A 9 11.19 7.46 15.43
N ASN A 10 11.14 8.38 16.40
CA ASN A 10 9.97 9.24 16.62
C ASN A 10 9.68 10.16 15.43
N ILE A 11 10.71 10.68 14.77
CA ILE A 11 10.56 11.50 13.57
C ILE A 11 9.95 10.65 12.45
N ILE A 12 10.49 9.45 12.21
CA ILE A 12 9.99 8.54 11.19
C ILE A 12 8.53 8.15 11.48
N LEU A 13 8.20 7.71 12.70
CA LEU A 13 6.85 7.32 13.07
C LEU A 13 5.84 8.47 12.95
N THR A 14 6.25 9.69 13.30
CA THR A 14 5.43 10.89 13.10
C THR A 14 5.16 11.13 11.62
N THR A 15 6.18 10.93 10.78
CA THR A 15 6.03 11.10 9.34
C THR A 15 5.16 10.01 8.72
N VAL A 16 5.30 8.75 9.17
CA VAL A 16 4.37 7.67 8.80
C VAL A 16 2.91 8.06 9.07
N GLN A 17 2.62 8.63 10.25
CA GLN A 17 1.26 9.13 10.54
C GLN A 17 0.83 10.28 9.61
N ASN A 18 1.75 11.17 9.26
CA ASN A 18 1.47 12.27 8.34
C ASN A 18 1.21 11.79 6.91
N VAL A 19 1.96 10.77 6.42
CA VAL A 19 1.69 10.11 5.13
C VAL A 19 0.23 9.66 5.06
N TRP A 20 -0.28 9.03 6.11
CA TRP A 20 -1.65 8.52 6.13
C TRP A 20 -2.73 9.57 6.38
N THR A 21 -2.40 10.75 6.89
CA THR A 21 -3.39 11.74 7.32
C THR A 21 -3.39 13.03 6.53
N LYS A 22 -2.22 13.50 6.12
CA LYS A 22 -2.03 14.82 5.49
C LYS A 22 -1.41 14.76 4.11
N GLY A 23 -0.73 13.66 3.77
CA GLY A 23 0.09 13.58 2.57
C GLY A 23 1.39 14.37 2.69
N TYR A 24 1.96 14.71 1.55
CA TYR A 24 3.23 15.41 1.45
C TYR A 24 3.08 16.92 1.56
N SER A 25 2.27 17.57 0.71
CA SER A 25 2.18 19.03 0.59
C SER A 25 1.79 19.73 1.89
N LEU A 26 0.81 19.15 2.61
CA LEU A 26 0.31 19.71 3.87
C LEU A 26 1.15 19.38 5.11
N THR A 27 2.34 18.81 4.90
CA THR A 27 3.28 18.48 5.99
C THR A 27 4.59 19.24 5.79
N SER A 28 4.91 20.15 6.70
CA SER A 28 6.21 20.81 6.75
C SER A 28 7.19 20.08 7.67
N VAL A 29 8.49 20.30 7.49
CA VAL A 29 9.51 19.78 8.42
C VAL A 29 9.27 20.34 9.83
N GLN A 30 8.79 21.58 9.95
CA GLN A 30 8.44 22.18 11.24
C GLN A 30 7.29 21.45 11.95
N ASP A 31 6.27 21.00 11.19
CA ASP A 31 5.17 20.19 11.75
C ASP A 31 5.68 18.84 12.27
N ILE A 32 6.60 18.22 11.51
CA ILE A 32 7.23 16.96 11.92
C ILE A 32 8.02 17.16 13.23
N ILE A 33 8.87 18.20 13.29
CA ILE A 33 9.64 18.55 14.48
C ILE A 33 8.73 18.73 15.69
N LYS A 34 7.69 19.56 15.55
CA LYS A 34 6.74 19.87 16.62
C LYS A 34 6.01 18.61 17.11
N LYS A 35 5.48 17.81 16.19
CA LYS A 35 4.69 16.63 16.51
C LYS A 35 5.55 15.49 17.08
N ALA A 36 6.76 15.29 16.55
CA ALA A 36 7.73 14.32 17.07
C ALA A 36 8.37 14.74 18.41
N LYS A 37 8.16 15.99 18.84
CA LYS A 37 8.84 16.60 19.98
C LYS A 37 10.37 16.46 19.88
N ALA A 38 10.89 16.57 18.65
CA ALA A 38 12.32 16.41 18.38
C ALA A 38 13.03 17.76 18.43
N PRO A 39 14.28 17.82 18.96
CA PRO A 39 15.10 19.02 18.84
C PRO A 39 15.36 19.35 17.35
N LYS A 40 15.24 20.63 16.95
CA LYS A 40 15.43 21.06 15.56
C LYS A 40 16.78 20.61 14.99
N GLY A 41 17.85 20.74 15.76
CA GLY A 41 19.19 20.30 15.36
C GLY A 41 19.30 18.80 15.09
N SER A 42 18.57 17.97 15.85
CA SER A 42 18.55 16.52 15.64
C SER A 42 17.92 16.14 14.28
N VAL A 43 16.89 16.87 13.84
CA VAL A 43 16.24 16.58 12.55
C VAL A 43 17.22 16.80 11.41
N TYR A 44 17.90 17.94 11.36
CA TYR A 44 18.89 18.24 10.32
C TYR A 44 20.18 17.40 10.43
N TYR A 45 20.47 16.88 11.63
CA TYR A 45 21.56 15.93 11.82
C TYR A 45 21.24 14.55 11.21
N TYR A 46 20.02 14.03 11.44
CA TYR A 46 19.62 12.71 10.93
C TYR A 46 19.13 12.72 9.48
N PHE A 47 18.63 13.85 9.01
CA PHE A 47 18.03 14.02 7.69
C PHE A 47 18.56 15.30 7.02
N PRO A 48 19.85 15.32 6.64
CA PRO A 48 20.49 16.50 6.05
C PRO A 48 19.86 16.92 4.71
N LYS A 49 19.25 15.97 3.98
CA LYS A 49 18.54 16.24 2.71
C LYS A 49 17.10 16.74 2.95
N GLY A 50 16.68 16.88 4.21
CA GLY A 50 15.41 17.50 4.58
C GLY A 50 14.20 16.59 4.42
N LYS A 51 13.11 17.16 3.90
CA LYS A 51 11.78 16.55 3.91
C LYS A 51 11.71 15.24 3.15
N ASP A 52 12.31 15.18 1.97
CA ASP A 52 12.28 13.98 1.12
C ASP A 52 12.96 12.80 1.80
N GLU A 53 14.11 13.02 2.43
CA GLU A 53 14.83 11.98 3.15
C GLU A 53 14.00 11.41 4.32
N ILE A 54 13.29 12.28 5.06
CA ILE A 54 12.40 11.86 6.13
C ILE A 54 11.24 11.01 5.57
N TYR A 55 10.67 11.43 4.42
CA TYR A 55 9.58 10.70 3.77
C TYR A 55 10.04 9.36 3.21
N LEU A 56 11.22 9.28 2.59
CA LEU A 56 11.79 8.02 2.09
C LEU A 56 11.97 7.01 3.23
N GLU A 57 12.54 7.42 4.37
CA GLU A 57 12.67 6.52 5.53
C GLU A 57 11.30 6.12 6.13
N ALA A 58 10.32 7.04 6.11
CA ALA A 58 8.96 6.72 6.54
C ALA A 58 8.29 5.70 5.60
N LEU A 59 8.49 5.82 4.28
CA LEU A 59 7.99 4.89 3.28
C LEU A 59 8.66 3.51 3.40
N ASP A 60 9.96 3.45 3.68
CA ASP A 60 10.65 2.20 3.98
C ASP A 60 10.09 1.51 5.23
N LYS A 61 9.76 2.29 6.25
CA LYS A 61 9.09 1.78 7.46
C LYS A 61 7.71 1.22 7.16
N ILE A 62 6.90 1.92 6.36
CA ILE A 62 5.58 1.45 5.91
C ILE A 62 5.73 0.13 5.15
N ASN A 63 6.61 0.07 4.15
CA ASN A 63 6.87 -1.11 3.36
C ASN A 63 7.31 -2.31 4.22
N SER A 64 8.27 -2.08 5.11
CA SER A 64 8.75 -3.11 6.03
C SER A 64 7.65 -3.69 6.92
N ASN A 65 6.74 -2.83 7.41
CA ASN A 65 5.62 -3.27 8.24
C ASN A 65 4.63 -4.12 7.43
N VAL A 66 4.27 -3.69 6.23
CA VAL A 66 3.36 -4.45 5.35
C VAL A 66 3.98 -5.79 4.96
N LYS A 67 5.26 -5.81 4.58
CA LYS A 67 5.98 -7.07 4.28
C LYS A 67 5.97 -8.05 5.46
N LYS A 68 6.11 -7.56 6.70
CA LYS A 68 6.03 -8.40 7.90
C LYS A 68 4.62 -8.97 8.09
N GLU A 69 3.59 -8.18 7.84
CA GLU A 69 2.20 -8.62 7.95
C GLU A 69 1.89 -9.68 6.88
N PHE A 70 2.30 -9.49 5.61
CA PHE A 70 2.19 -10.52 4.58
C PHE A 70 2.88 -11.83 4.99
N LYS A 71 4.10 -11.76 5.52
CA LYS A 71 4.82 -12.94 6.02
C LYS A 71 4.14 -13.62 7.22
N SER A 72 3.35 -12.91 7.99
CA SER A 72 2.59 -13.48 9.11
C SER A 72 1.34 -14.23 8.66
N ILE A 73 0.86 -13.97 7.43
CA ILE A 73 -0.24 -14.70 6.82
C ILE A 73 0.33 -16.01 6.30
N SER A 74 0.15 -17.09 7.08
CA SER A 74 0.75 -18.39 6.74
C SER A 74 0.25 -18.90 5.39
N PRO A 75 1.14 -19.24 4.45
CA PRO A 75 0.74 -19.82 3.16
C PRO A 75 0.10 -21.21 3.29
N LYS A 76 0.29 -21.87 4.43
CA LYS A 76 -0.19 -23.24 4.67
C LYS A 76 -1.51 -23.31 5.43
N ILE A 77 -2.02 -22.19 5.92
CA ILE A 77 -3.24 -22.13 6.73
C ILE A 77 -4.29 -21.30 5.99
N GLY A 78 -5.48 -21.89 5.82
CA GLY A 78 -6.63 -21.22 5.24
C GLY A 78 -6.83 -21.51 3.75
N THR A 79 -8.04 -21.22 3.33
CA THR A 79 -8.47 -21.27 1.93
C THR A 79 -7.97 -20.02 1.18
N LEU A 80 -8.08 -20.05 -0.15
CA LEU A 80 -7.82 -18.88 -0.98
C LEU A 80 -8.71 -17.68 -0.56
N GLU A 81 -9.99 -17.93 -0.24
CA GLU A 81 -10.93 -16.91 0.22
C GLU A 81 -10.47 -16.28 1.54
N GLU A 82 -10.07 -17.09 2.52
CA GLU A 82 -9.56 -16.61 3.82
C GLU A 82 -8.28 -15.76 3.65
N TYR A 83 -7.38 -16.20 2.77
CA TYR A 83 -6.16 -15.45 2.46
C TYR A 83 -6.49 -14.09 1.86
N LEU A 84 -7.28 -14.06 0.80
CA LEU A 84 -7.68 -12.83 0.14
C LEU A 84 -8.41 -11.90 1.10
N THR A 85 -9.36 -12.41 1.87
CA THR A 85 -10.07 -11.63 2.89
C THR A 85 -9.09 -11.01 3.90
N THR A 86 -8.12 -11.80 4.40
CA THR A 86 -7.12 -11.32 5.36
C THR A 86 -6.22 -10.24 4.76
N VAL A 87 -5.76 -10.41 3.51
CA VAL A 87 -4.96 -9.42 2.81
C VAL A 87 -5.75 -8.13 2.58
N PHE A 88 -7.01 -8.24 2.17
CA PHE A 88 -7.86 -7.07 1.95
C PHE A 88 -8.17 -6.33 3.25
N ASP A 89 -8.45 -7.04 4.34
CA ASP A 89 -8.64 -6.45 5.67
C ASP A 89 -7.39 -5.70 6.15
N LEU A 90 -6.21 -6.19 5.81
CA LEU A 90 -4.95 -5.51 6.07
C LEU A 90 -4.92 -4.11 5.40
N PHE A 91 -5.30 -4.00 4.13
CA PHE A 91 -5.35 -2.72 3.42
C PHE A 91 -6.49 -1.82 3.91
N ILE A 92 -7.67 -2.38 4.14
CA ILE A 92 -8.85 -1.64 4.61
C ILE A 92 -8.64 -1.13 6.04
N SER A 93 -8.08 -1.95 6.95
CA SER A 93 -7.83 -1.54 8.34
C SER A 93 -6.82 -0.39 8.43
N LYS A 94 -5.80 -0.39 7.58
CA LYS A 94 -4.85 0.73 7.48
C LYS A 94 -5.54 2.00 6.96
N GLY A 95 -6.45 1.88 6.01
CA GLY A 95 -7.30 2.98 5.56
C GLY A 95 -8.23 3.50 6.65
N LYS A 96 -8.84 2.61 7.46
CA LYS A 96 -9.77 2.96 8.57
C LYS A 96 -9.06 3.52 9.80
N ALA A 97 -7.85 3.03 10.14
CA ALA A 97 -7.06 3.54 11.28
C ALA A 97 -6.72 5.04 11.12
N CYS A 98 -6.76 5.53 9.91
CA CYS A 98 -6.66 6.96 9.58
C CYS A 98 -8.04 7.60 9.60
N LYS A 99 -8.64 7.77 10.79
CA LYS A 99 -10.02 8.25 11.09
C LYS A 99 -10.55 9.45 10.28
N ARG A 100 -9.84 9.98 9.32
CA ARG A 100 -10.22 11.16 8.52
C ARG A 100 -9.91 11.13 7.02
N SER A 101 -9.10 10.23 6.49
CA SER A 101 -8.65 10.49 5.12
C SER A 101 -8.45 9.30 4.19
N GLY A 102 -8.40 8.04 4.64
CA GLY A 102 -8.14 6.94 3.67
C GLY A 102 -7.00 7.30 2.70
N PHE A 103 -5.94 7.97 3.17
CA PHE A 103 -4.83 8.34 2.31
C PHE A 103 -4.10 7.06 1.91
N SER A 104 -3.88 6.87 0.63
CA SER A 104 -3.16 5.71 0.09
C SER A 104 -1.79 6.14 -0.46
N LEU A 105 -0.89 5.19 -0.63
CA LEU A 105 0.38 5.47 -1.32
C LEU A 105 0.15 5.88 -2.78
N THR A 106 -0.93 5.41 -3.40
CA THR A 106 -1.34 5.86 -4.73
C THR A 106 -1.62 7.36 -4.76
N LEU A 107 -2.38 7.86 -3.78
CA LEU A 107 -2.63 9.30 -3.68
C LEU A 107 -1.37 10.10 -3.35
N LEU A 108 -0.47 9.54 -2.54
CA LEU A 108 0.82 10.18 -2.28
C LEU A 108 1.68 10.25 -3.54
N ALA A 109 1.74 9.18 -4.33
CA ALA A 109 2.45 9.14 -5.60
C ALA A 109 1.91 10.20 -6.57
N MET A 110 0.58 10.29 -6.72
CA MET A 110 -0.06 11.29 -7.56
C MET A 110 0.21 12.72 -7.06
N GLU A 111 0.16 12.96 -5.75
CA GLU A 111 0.46 14.27 -5.16
C GLU A 111 1.92 14.69 -5.40
N THR A 112 2.84 13.74 -5.39
CA THR A 112 4.28 14.04 -5.43
C THR A 112 4.91 13.90 -6.81
N ALA A 113 4.15 13.49 -7.82
CA ALA A 113 4.65 13.29 -9.19
C ALA A 113 5.46 14.50 -9.72
N GLU A 114 4.95 15.72 -9.50
CA GLU A 114 5.60 16.95 -9.92
C GLU A 114 6.41 17.63 -8.77
N LEU A 115 6.01 17.39 -7.51
CA LEU A 115 6.59 18.09 -6.35
C LEU A 115 7.88 17.45 -5.84
N SER A 116 7.97 16.13 -5.89
CA SER A 116 9.10 15.32 -5.47
C SER A 116 9.04 13.96 -6.17
N PRO A 117 9.52 13.87 -7.43
CA PRO A 117 9.47 12.64 -8.24
C PRO A 117 10.07 11.42 -7.53
N ILE A 118 11.11 11.61 -6.71
CA ILE A 118 11.73 10.53 -5.94
C ILE A 118 10.77 9.89 -4.93
N ILE A 119 9.83 10.66 -4.37
CA ILE A 119 8.80 10.13 -3.48
C ILE A 119 7.74 9.38 -4.28
N ALA A 120 7.33 9.90 -5.44
CA ALA A 120 6.37 9.25 -6.33
C ALA A 120 6.91 7.90 -6.81
N GLU A 121 8.17 7.85 -7.27
CA GLU A 121 8.87 6.63 -7.69
C GLU A 121 8.93 5.61 -6.55
N LYS A 122 9.35 6.06 -5.35
CA LYS A 122 9.37 5.20 -4.16
C LYS A 122 8.00 4.60 -3.81
N CYS A 123 6.93 5.37 -3.96
CA CYS A 123 5.57 4.87 -3.75
C CYS A 123 5.18 3.82 -4.80
N SER A 124 5.52 4.05 -6.07
CA SER A 124 5.30 3.10 -7.17
C SER A 124 5.99 1.77 -6.90
N ASP A 125 7.28 1.80 -6.55
CA ASP A 125 8.05 0.60 -6.21
C ASP A 125 7.44 -0.19 -5.04
N ILE A 126 6.95 0.52 -4.02
CA ILE A 126 6.31 -0.12 -2.86
C ILE A 126 4.99 -0.78 -3.27
N LEU A 127 4.16 -0.10 -4.06
CA LEU A 127 2.88 -0.62 -4.53
C LEU A 127 3.09 -1.87 -5.39
N GLU A 128 4.06 -1.85 -6.30
CA GLU A 128 4.42 -3.01 -7.11
C GLU A 128 4.95 -4.17 -6.25
N ASN A 129 5.81 -3.90 -5.28
CA ASN A 129 6.25 -4.91 -4.33
C ASN A 129 5.08 -5.58 -3.58
N TRP A 130 4.06 -4.81 -3.18
CA TRP A 130 2.88 -5.37 -2.50
C TRP A 130 2.00 -6.20 -3.43
N ARG A 131 1.86 -5.77 -4.69
CA ARG A 131 1.18 -6.55 -5.73
C ARG A 131 1.86 -7.91 -5.95
N LEU A 132 3.19 -7.92 -6.04
CA LEU A 132 3.97 -9.15 -6.20
C LEU A 132 3.81 -10.08 -4.99
N LEU A 133 3.80 -9.55 -3.76
CA LEU A 133 3.52 -10.36 -2.56
C LEU A 133 2.11 -10.99 -2.61
N LEU A 134 1.12 -10.29 -3.18
CA LEU A 134 -0.20 -10.87 -3.41
C LEU A 134 -0.13 -12.01 -4.43
N ALA A 135 0.59 -11.83 -5.55
CA ALA A 135 0.77 -12.86 -6.57
C ALA A 135 1.45 -14.12 -6.00
N ASP A 136 2.51 -13.97 -5.21
CA ASP A 136 3.17 -15.07 -4.51
C ASP A 136 2.19 -15.84 -3.61
N GLY A 137 1.37 -15.11 -2.87
CA GLY A 137 0.35 -15.73 -2.00
C GLY A 137 -0.78 -16.42 -2.75
N LEU A 138 -1.11 -16.02 -3.97
CA LEU A 138 -2.03 -16.75 -4.86
C LEU A 138 -1.40 -18.05 -5.32
N PHE A 139 -0.14 -18.01 -5.75
CA PHE A 139 0.63 -19.19 -6.16
C PHE A 139 0.74 -20.22 -5.03
N ASP A 140 1.07 -19.78 -3.82
CA ASP A 140 1.15 -20.64 -2.62
C ASP A 140 -0.18 -21.36 -2.30
N ARG A 141 -1.29 -20.90 -2.88
CA ARG A 141 -2.64 -21.49 -2.73
C ARG A 141 -3.14 -22.20 -3.97
N ASN A 142 -2.18 -22.68 -4.77
CA ASN A 142 -2.39 -23.51 -5.94
C ASN A 142 -3.15 -22.84 -7.09
N LEU A 143 -3.14 -21.51 -7.19
CA LEU A 143 -3.51 -20.88 -8.45
C LEU A 143 -2.41 -21.15 -9.49
N PRO A 144 -2.78 -21.42 -10.75
CA PRO A 144 -1.78 -21.56 -11.81
C PRO A 144 -0.89 -20.33 -11.95
N GLU A 145 0.41 -20.54 -12.15
CA GLU A 145 1.40 -19.46 -12.17
C GLU A 145 1.04 -18.37 -13.20
N GLU A 146 0.55 -18.77 -14.37
CA GLU A 146 0.18 -17.88 -15.47
C GLU A 146 -0.97 -16.91 -15.14
N VAL A 147 -1.83 -17.24 -14.15
CA VAL A 147 -2.94 -16.36 -13.74
C VAL A 147 -2.61 -15.54 -12.49
N CYS A 148 -1.58 -15.89 -11.72
CA CYS A 148 -1.26 -15.21 -10.47
C CYS A 148 -0.96 -13.73 -10.66
N ASN A 149 -0.16 -13.36 -11.66
CA ASN A 149 0.17 -11.97 -11.97
C ASN A 149 -1.04 -11.16 -12.43
N PRO A 150 -1.79 -11.55 -13.50
CA PRO A 150 -2.93 -10.77 -13.95
C PRO A 150 -4.07 -10.70 -12.91
N VAL A 151 -4.32 -11.78 -12.16
CA VAL A 151 -5.30 -11.76 -11.06
C VAL A 151 -4.85 -10.82 -9.94
N SER A 152 -3.57 -10.85 -9.55
CA SER A 152 -3.05 -9.94 -8.53
C SER A 152 -3.14 -8.48 -8.97
N GLU A 153 -2.86 -8.18 -10.23
CA GLU A 153 -2.97 -6.84 -10.82
C GLU A 153 -4.42 -6.34 -10.77
N TRP A 154 -5.37 -7.16 -11.21
CA TRP A 154 -6.78 -6.83 -11.16
C TRP A 154 -7.29 -6.60 -9.74
N LEU A 155 -7.00 -7.50 -8.80
CA LEU A 155 -7.39 -7.37 -7.40
C LEU A 155 -6.75 -6.14 -6.75
N PHE A 156 -5.46 -5.92 -6.99
CA PHE A 156 -4.73 -4.79 -6.42
C PHE A 156 -5.23 -3.46 -6.95
N THR A 157 -5.51 -3.36 -8.25
CA THR A 157 -6.12 -2.18 -8.86
C THR A 157 -7.52 -1.94 -8.32
N SER A 158 -8.31 -3.00 -8.16
CA SER A 158 -9.67 -2.92 -7.60
C SER A 158 -9.67 -2.35 -6.18
N ILE A 159 -8.74 -2.80 -5.30
CA ILE A 159 -8.65 -2.24 -3.94
C ILE A 159 -8.17 -0.79 -3.93
N GLN A 160 -7.20 -0.42 -4.78
CA GLN A 160 -6.75 0.97 -4.88
C GLN A 160 -7.88 1.89 -5.36
N GLY A 161 -8.66 1.43 -6.34
CA GLY A 161 -9.87 2.11 -6.83
C GLY A 161 -10.92 2.28 -5.73
N ALA A 162 -11.22 1.21 -5.00
CA ALA A 162 -12.21 1.23 -3.91
C ALA A 162 -11.78 2.15 -2.75
N LEU A 163 -10.50 2.13 -2.35
CA LEU A 163 -9.96 3.03 -1.32
C LEU A 163 -10.06 4.50 -1.76
N THR A 164 -9.78 4.78 -3.03
CA THR A 164 -9.89 6.12 -3.60
C THR A 164 -11.35 6.58 -3.67
N ALA A 165 -12.25 5.73 -4.17
CA ALA A 165 -13.68 6.01 -4.26
C ALA A 165 -14.31 6.22 -2.87
N ASN A 166 -13.98 5.36 -1.89
CA ASN A 166 -14.41 5.53 -0.50
C ASN A 166 -13.98 6.90 0.08
N ARG A 167 -12.77 7.35 -0.24
CA ARG A 167 -12.29 8.67 0.18
C ARG A 167 -13.11 9.81 -0.42
N ILE A 168 -13.41 9.73 -1.73
CA ILE A 168 -14.13 10.77 -2.47
C ILE A 168 -15.59 10.85 -1.99
N HIS A 169 -16.25 9.69 -1.95
CA HIS A 169 -17.68 9.59 -1.69
C HIS A 169 -18.02 9.44 -0.21
N LYS A 170 -17.04 9.12 0.66
CA LYS A 170 -17.22 8.81 2.09
C LYS A 170 -18.23 7.69 2.32
N ASP A 171 -18.24 6.70 1.45
CA ASP A 171 -19.16 5.58 1.44
C ASP A 171 -18.40 4.26 1.47
N GLU A 172 -18.57 3.50 2.55
CA GLU A 172 -17.91 2.20 2.74
C GLU A 172 -18.42 1.11 1.77
N ALA A 173 -19.52 1.35 1.04
CA ALA A 173 -20.04 0.41 0.05
C ALA A 173 -18.97 0.03 -1.01
N PHE A 174 -18.11 0.98 -1.40
CA PHE A 174 -17.00 0.71 -2.31
C PHE A 174 -16.03 -0.35 -1.78
N LEU A 175 -15.76 -0.35 -0.46
CA LEU A 175 -14.90 -1.34 0.18
C LEU A 175 -15.62 -2.69 0.35
N ILE A 176 -16.93 -2.66 0.61
CA ILE A 176 -17.74 -3.88 0.75
C ILE A 176 -17.81 -4.63 -0.59
N ASN A 177 -17.91 -3.92 -1.71
CA ASN A 177 -17.99 -4.51 -3.05
C ASN A 177 -16.74 -5.31 -3.44
N ILE A 178 -15.60 -5.05 -2.83
CA ILE A 178 -14.37 -5.86 -3.01
C ILE A 178 -14.59 -7.33 -2.62
N ASN A 179 -15.49 -7.62 -1.68
CA ASN A 179 -15.80 -9.00 -1.29
C ASN A 179 -16.35 -9.82 -2.48
N SER A 180 -17.00 -9.18 -3.45
CA SER A 180 -17.45 -9.83 -4.67
C SER A 180 -16.28 -10.25 -5.55
N SER A 181 -15.24 -9.44 -5.64
CA SER A 181 -14.00 -9.76 -6.36
C SER A 181 -13.24 -10.91 -5.69
N ILE A 182 -13.17 -10.91 -4.36
CA ILE A 182 -12.56 -12.01 -3.59
C ILE A 182 -13.30 -13.31 -3.86
N LYS A 183 -14.63 -13.33 -3.72
CA LYS A 183 -15.46 -14.50 -3.96
C LYS A 183 -15.31 -15.01 -5.39
N PHE A 184 -15.34 -14.10 -6.37
CA PHE A 184 -15.18 -14.46 -7.77
C PHE A 184 -13.86 -15.23 -7.98
N VAL A 185 -12.72 -14.71 -7.51
CA VAL A 185 -11.42 -15.41 -7.64
C VAL A 185 -11.41 -16.74 -6.87
N ALA A 186 -11.95 -16.74 -5.65
CA ALA A 186 -11.89 -17.91 -4.76
C ALA A 186 -12.78 -19.08 -5.23
N THR A 187 -13.85 -18.79 -6.00
CA THR A 187 -14.82 -19.81 -6.46
C THR A 187 -14.70 -20.15 -7.94
N SER A 188 -13.94 -19.38 -8.72
CA SER A 188 -13.72 -19.66 -10.15
C SER A 188 -12.77 -20.84 -10.34
N SER A 189 -13.02 -21.63 -11.38
CA SER A 189 -12.08 -22.66 -11.79
C SER A 189 -10.80 -22.05 -12.38
N PRO A 190 -9.66 -22.76 -12.36
CA PRO A 190 -8.44 -22.31 -13.01
C PRO A 190 -8.65 -22.01 -14.51
N GLU A 191 -9.48 -22.79 -15.19
CA GLU A 191 -9.83 -22.61 -16.60
C GLU A 191 -10.57 -21.28 -16.82
N THR A 192 -11.57 -20.98 -15.99
CA THR A 192 -12.29 -19.70 -16.04
C THR A 192 -11.37 -18.53 -15.80
N LEU A 193 -10.44 -18.65 -14.84
CA LEU A 193 -9.46 -17.58 -14.57
C LEU A 193 -8.49 -17.41 -15.74
N ARG A 194 -8.07 -18.50 -16.42
CA ARG A 194 -7.25 -18.40 -17.64
C ARG A 194 -7.99 -17.66 -18.76
N GLU A 195 -9.25 -18.04 -19.01
CA GLU A 195 -10.05 -17.40 -20.06
C GLU A 195 -10.23 -15.90 -19.84
N ILE A 196 -10.46 -15.48 -18.59
CA ILE A 196 -10.74 -14.08 -18.25
C ILE A 196 -9.45 -13.25 -18.15
N PHE A 197 -8.39 -13.84 -17.60
CA PHE A 197 -7.13 -13.15 -17.31
C PHE A 197 -6.00 -13.54 -18.27
N SER A 198 -6.24 -14.40 -19.29
CA SER A 198 -5.32 -14.47 -20.42
C SER A 198 -5.27 -13.06 -21.03
N ARG A 199 -4.07 -12.48 -21.10
CA ARG A 199 -3.92 -11.23 -21.86
C ARG A 199 -4.44 -11.51 -23.28
N ALA A 200 -5.51 -10.84 -23.69
CA ALA A 200 -5.78 -10.66 -25.10
C ALA A 200 -4.48 -10.16 -25.75
N ASP A 201 -4.06 -10.79 -26.82
CA ASP A 201 -2.82 -10.41 -27.53
C ASP A 201 -2.75 -8.89 -27.62
N GLU A 202 -1.58 -8.33 -27.28
CA GLU A 202 -1.33 -6.87 -27.16
C GLU A 202 -1.73 -6.07 -28.43
N ASN A 203 -2.17 -6.74 -29.48
CA ASN A 203 -2.58 -6.19 -30.78
C ASN A 203 -4.08 -5.79 -30.87
N GLU A 204 -4.94 -6.12 -29.88
CA GLU A 204 -6.36 -5.79 -29.95
C GLU A 204 -6.77 -4.52 -29.16
N ILE A 205 -5.87 -3.91 -28.40
CA ILE A 205 -6.22 -2.75 -27.53
C ILE A 205 -5.94 -1.38 -28.19
N ILE A 206 -5.36 -1.36 -29.42
CA ILE A 206 -5.06 -0.12 -30.16
C ILE A 206 -5.75 -0.17 -31.55
N ALA A 207 -7.06 -0.32 -31.55
CA ALA A 207 -7.88 -0.11 -32.77
C ALA A 207 -9.03 0.86 -32.44
#